data_2b7937c21d2e3bf5700cadb5528a52c9
#
_entry.id   2b7937c21d2e3bf5700cadb5528a52c9
#
_cell.length_a   1.000
_cell.length_b   1.000
_cell.length_c   1.000
_cell.angle_alpha   90.00
_cell.angle_beta   90.00
_cell.angle_gamma   90.00
#
_symmetry.space_group_name_H-M   'P 1'
#
loop_
_entity.id
_entity.type
_entity.pdbx_description
1 polymer ?
#
loop_
_entity_poly.entity_id
_entity_poly.type
_entity_poly.pdbx_seq_one_letter_code
_entity_poly.pdbx_strand_id
1 'polypeptide(L)'
;MKNAYLFEINDIIANQIKLPYSTGLIWSYCILNEEIKNNYDLAGWFYYREDQEDILAKVKDPHVIGFNCFVWNYKYNKQVAEEIKRRYPDCIIVFGGWQQPIADRSQGFFEEHPYVDIIVDCFPPDLI
;
A
#
# COMPACT_ATOMS: atom_id res chain seq x y z
N MET A 1 19.14 -3.40 -6.49
CA MET A 1 17.70 -3.28 -6.75
C MET A 1 17.01 -2.61 -5.57
N LYS A 2 16.07 -1.75 -5.83
CA LYS A 2 15.27 -1.09 -4.80
C LYS A 2 14.12 -1.99 -4.40
N ASN A 3 13.78 -2.02 -3.12
CA ASN A 3 12.71 -2.86 -2.61
C ASN A 3 11.34 -2.19 -2.70
N ALA A 4 10.41 -2.85 -3.37
CA ALA A 4 9.00 -2.47 -3.38
C ALA A 4 8.19 -3.50 -2.59
N TYR A 5 7.16 -3.03 -1.91
CA TYR A 5 6.23 -3.87 -1.14
C TYR A 5 4.80 -3.51 -1.52
N LEU A 6 3.93 -4.50 -1.55
CA LEU A 6 2.52 -4.29 -1.81
C LEU A 6 1.66 -4.91 -0.71
N PHE A 7 0.63 -4.17 -0.30
CA PHE A 7 -0.31 -4.59 0.73
C PHE A 7 -1.73 -4.64 0.14
N GLU A 8 -2.34 -5.78 0.26
CA GLU A 8 -3.76 -5.96 -0.06
C GLU A 8 -4.37 -6.88 1.00
N ILE A 9 -4.42 -6.37 2.23
CA ILE A 9 -4.77 -7.18 3.40
C ILE A 9 -6.26 -7.51 3.38
N ASN A 10 -6.56 -8.80 3.44
CA ASN A 10 -7.90 -9.34 3.63
C ASN A 10 -7.93 -10.24 4.85
N ASP A 11 -9.10 -10.36 5.46
CA ASP A 11 -9.29 -11.28 6.57
C ASP A 11 -9.33 -12.72 6.05
N ILE A 12 -8.80 -13.63 6.87
CA ILE A 12 -8.93 -15.06 6.62
C ILE A 12 -10.33 -15.47 7.07
N ILE A 13 -11.17 -15.92 6.14
CA ILE A 13 -12.54 -16.33 6.42
C ILE A 13 -12.69 -17.82 6.11
N ALA A 14 -13.17 -18.60 7.07
CA ALA A 14 -13.36 -20.05 6.93
C ALA A 14 -12.08 -20.76 6.47
N ASN A 15 -10.92 -20.36 7.01
CA ASN A 15 -9.59 -20.86 6.65
C ASN A 15 -9.21 -20.65 5.18
N GLN A 16 -9.87 -19.69 4.51
CA GLN A 16 -9.57 -19.36 3.12
C GLN A 16 -8.89 -18.00 3.03
N ILE A 17 -7.86 -17.95 2.21
CA ILE A 17 -7.10 -16.73 1.92
C ILE A 17 -7.52 -16.27 0.53
N LYS A 18 -7.88 -14.97 0.43
CA LYS A 18 -8.16 -14.36 -0.87
C LYS A 18 -6.85 -13.99 -1.55
N LEU A 19 -6.73 -14.34 -2.82
CA LEU A 19 -5.57 -13.93 -3.61
C LEU A 19 -5.63 -12.44 -3.93
N PRO A 20 -4.48 -11.75 -3.93
CA PRO A 20 -4.42 -10.30 -4.12
C PRO A 20 -4.46 -9.93 -5.60
N TYR A 21 -5.65 -9.91 -6.17
CA TYR A 21 -5.85 -9.69 -7.60
C TYR A 21 -5.48 -8.27 -8.03
N SER A 22 -5.92 -7.26 -7.30
CA SER A 22 -5.72 -5.86 -7.69
C SER A 22 -4.25 -5.46 -7.67
N THR A 23 -3.55 -5.77 -6.59
CA THR A 23 -2.11 -5.46 -6.49
C THR A 23 -1.30 -6.32 -7.45
N GLY A 24 -1.76 -7.54 -7.74
CA GLY A 24 -1.15 -8.38 -8.76
C GLY A 24 -1.20 -7.76 -10.14
N LEU A 25 -2.34 -7.18 -10.51
CA LEU A 25 -2.49 -6.44 -11.76
C LEU A 25 -1.58 -5.22 -11.82
N ILE A 26 -1.50 -4.47 -10.72
CA ILE A 26 -0.64 -3.29 -10.63
C ILE A 26 0.82 -3.67 -10.86
N TRP A 27 1.30 -4.69 -10.16
CA TRP A 27 2.70 -5.11 -10.32
C TRP A 27 2.97 -5.64 -11.72
N SER A 28 2.06 -6.44 -12.28
CA SER A 28 2.19 -6.96 -13.63
C SER A 28 2.28 -5.84 -14.68
N TYR A 29 1.56 -4.75 -14.45
CA TYR A 29 1.64 -3.57 -15.31
C TYR A 29 2.95 -2.82 -15.11
N CYS A 30 3.38 -2.64 -13.87
CA CYS A 30 4.62 -1.92 -13.56
C CYS A 30 5.85 -2.55 -14.23
N ILE A 31 5.97 -3.87 -14.23
CA ILE A 31 7.13 -4.56 -14.81
C ILE A 31 7.16 -4.57 -16.34
N LEU A 32 6.12 -4.06 -17.00
CA LEU A 32 6.19 -3.78 -18.43
C LEU A 32 7.10 -2.58 -18.73
N ASN A 33 7.31 -1.73 -17.75
CA ASN A 33 8.24 -0.62 -17.86
C ASN A 33 9.65 -1.12 -17.56
N GLU A 34 10.57 -0.96 -18.54
CA GLU A 34 11.94 -1.47 -18.43
C GLU A 34 12.71 -0.86 -17.26
N GLU A 35 12.49 0.41 -16.98
CA GLU A 35 13.17 1.09 -15.88
C GLU A 35 12.74 0.51 -14.53
N ILE A 36 11.44 0.25 -14.36
CA ILE A 36 10.94 -0.37 -13.13
C ILE A 36 11.45 -1.80 -13.02
N LYS A 37 11.32 -2.57 -14.09
CA LYS A 37 11.77 -3.97 -14.12
C LYS A 37 13.25 -4.12 -13.76
N ASN A 38 14.07 -3.22 -14.23
CA ASN A 38 15.52 -3.30 -14.04
C ASN A 38 16.00 -2.74 -12.70
N ASN A 39 15.19 -1.93 -12.01
CA ASN A 39 15.61 -1.23 -10.80
C ASN A 39 14.85 -1.61 -9.53
N TYR A 40 13.76 -2.37 -9.64
CA TYR A 40 12.92 -2.71 -8.50
C TYR A 40 12.66 -4.20 -8.41
N ASP A 41 12.70 -4.71 -7.17
CA ASP A 41 12.20 -6.03 -6.81
C ASP A 41 10.93 -5.89 -6.00
N LEU A 42 9.95 -6.76 -6.22
CA LEU A 42 8.84 -6.92 -5.30
C LEU A 42 9.33 -7.77 -4.12
N ALA A 43 9.85 -7.09 -3.10
CA ALA A 43 10.50 -7.74 -1.97
C ALA A 43 9.52 -8.39 -0.99
N GLY A 44 8.27 -7.93 -0.98
CA GLY A 44 7.22 -8.53 -0.18
C GLY A 44 5.84 -8.16 -0.68
N TRP A 45 4.92 -9.07 -0.46
CA TRP A 45 3.53 -8.93 -0.88
C TRP A 45 2.65 -9.50 0.22
N PHE A 46 1.94 -8.62 0.93
CA PHE A 46 1.17 -8.99 2.09
C PHE A 46 -0.31 -8.91 1.76
N TYR A 47 -1.02 -10.03 1.83
CA TYR A 47 -2.41 -10.11 1.38
C TYR A 47 -3.37 -10.80 2.35
N TYR A 48 -2.89 -11.24 3.50
CA TYR A 48 -3.75 -11.72 4.57
C TYR A 48 -3.35 -11.07 5.89
N ARG A 49 -4.30 -10.94 6.80
CA ARG A 49 -4.08 -10.24 8.06
C ARG A 49 -3.17 -11.06 8.97
N GLU A 50 -2.01 -10.53 9.23
CA GLU A 50 -1.06 -11.02 10.22
C GLU A 50 -0.94 -10.01 11.36
N ASP A 51 -0.30 -10.41 12.44
CA ASP A 51 0.10 -9.47 13.47
C ASP A 51 1.01 -8.40 12.85
N GLN A 52 0.77 -7.13 13.20
CA GLN A 52 1.53 -6.02 12.64
C GLN A 52 3.03 -6.16 12.86
N GLU A 53 3.45 -6.64 14.05
CA GLU A 53 4.87 -6.82 14.33
C GLU A 53 5.51 -7.87 13.42
N ASP A 54 4.78 -8.91 13.07
CA ASP A 54 5.29 -9.94 12.15
C ASP A 54 5.50 -9.38 10.74
N ILE A 55 4.56 -8.56 10.27
CA ILE A 55 4.68 -7.89 8.97
C ILE A 55 5.83 -6.88 8.98
N LEU A 56 5.91 -6.06 10.02
CA LEU A 56 6.96 -5.05 10.14
C LEU A 56 8.35 -5.69 10.17
N ALA A 57 8.47 -6.87 10.78
CA ALA A 57 9.74 -7.60 10.80
C ALA A 57 10.19 -8.08 9.41
N LYS A 58 9.24 -8.23 8.48
CA LYS A 58 9.53 -8.68 7.10
C LYS A 58 9.85 -7.52 6.15
N VAL A 59 9.56 -6.29 6.54
CA VAL A 59 9.84 -5.10 5.72
C VAL A 59 11.28 -4.66 5.98
N LYS A 60 12.11 -4.71 4.94
CA LYS A 60 13.53 -4.38 5.02
C LYS A 60 13.87 -3.36 3.95
N ASP A 61 14.44 -2.25 4.37
CA ASP A 61 14.94 -1.19 3.50
C ASP A 61 13.97 -0.87 2.34
N PRO A 62 12.73 -0.49 2.64
CA PRO A 62 11.73 -0.25 1.61
C PRO A 62 11.99 1.07 0.91
N HIS A 63 11.89 1.06 -0.43
CA HIS A 63 11.94 2.28 -1.23
C HIS A 63 10.54 2.82 -1.49
N VAL A 64 9.60 1.94 -1.82
CA VAL A 64 8.21 2.30 -2.08
C VAL A 64 7.29 1.20 -1.57
N ILE A 65 6.19 1.60 -0.96
CA ILE A 65 5.16 0.66 -0.48
C ILE A 65 3.80 1.15 -0.94
N GLY A 66 3.07 0.28 -1.63
CA GLY A 66 1.69 0.53 -2.04
C GLY A 66 0.71 -0.22 -1.14
N PHE A 67 -0.31 0.48 -0.68
CA PHE A 67 -1.39 -0.09 0.13
C PHE A 67 -2.70 0.00 -0.62
N ASN A 68 -3.38 -1.13 -0.80
CA ASN A 68 -4.74 -1.16 -1.32
C ASN A 68 -5.70 -1.03 -0.14
N CYS A 69 -6.38 0.11 -0.04
CA CYS A 69 -7.18 0.47 1.12
C CYS A 69 -8.67 0.20 0.88
N PHE A 70 -9.24 -0.61 1.76
CA PHE A 70 -10.67 -0.89 1.85
C PHE A 70 -11.16 -0.62 3.27
N VAL A 71 -12.46 -0.62 3.48
CA VAL A 71 -13.02 -0.35 4.80
C VAL A 71 -12.51 -1.32 5.87
N TRP A 72 -12.28 -2.59 5.51
CA TRP A 72 -11.85 -3.62 6.46
C TRP A 72 -10.36 -3.60 6.80
N ASN A 73 -9.51 -2.93 6.00
CA ASN A 73 -8.07 -2.88 6.26
C ASN A 73 -7.52 -1.47 6.47
N TYR A 74 -8.35 -0.44 6.37
CA TYR A 74 -7.88 0.94 6.35
C TYR A 74 -7.16 1.33 7.66
N LYS A 75 -7.75 0.99 8.79
CA LYS A 75 -7.13 1.27 10.08
C LYS A 75 -5.80 0.53 10.24
N TYR A 76 -5.77 -0.72 9.86
CA TYR A 76 -4.57 -1.56 9.87
C TYR A 76 -3.48 -0.97 8.99
N ASN A 77 -3.84 -0.59 7.76
CA ASN A 77 -2.90 0.01 6.81
C ASN A 77 -2.30 1.31 7.35
N LYS A 78 -3.13 2.16 7.95
CA LYS A 78 -2.65 3.42 8.52
C LYS A 78 -1.64 3.20 9.65
N GLN A 79 -1.92 2.26 10.53
CA GLN A 79 -1.02 1.95 11.65
C GLN A 79 0.32 1.39 11.15
N VAL A 80 0.27 0.47 10.20
CA VAL A 80 1.48 -0.11 9.62
C VAL A 80 2.28 0.95 8.86
N ALA A 81 1.62 1.77 8.05
CA ALA A 81 2.26 2.82 7.27
C ALA A 81 2.96 3.85 8.15
N GLU A 82 2.30 4.28 9.23
CA GLU A 82 2.89 5.22 10.17
C GLU A 82 4.16 4.68 10.81
N GLU A 83 4.14 3.42 11.24
CA GLU A 83 5.30 2.78 11.85
C GLU A 83 6.44 2.58 10.83
N ILE A 84 6.11 2.22 9.59
CA ILE A 84 7.11 2.11 8.53
C ILE A 84 7.78 3.46 8.28
N LYS A 85 7.01 4.52 8.19
CA LYS A 85 7.55 5.86 7.96
C LYS A 85 8.47 6.31 9.10
N ARG A 86 8.12 5.94 10.32
CA ARG A 86 8.96 6.23 11.49
C ARG A 86 10.31 5.51 11.39
N ARG A 87 10.30 4.24 10.96
CA ARG A 87 11.53 3.43 10.82
C ARG A 87 12.31 3.78 9.56
N TYR A 88 11.63 4.13 8.50
CA TYR A 88 12.22 4.40 7.18
C TYR A 88 11.66 5.72 6.62
N PRO A 89 12.17 6.87 7.09
CA PRO A 89 11.59 8.18 6.72
C PRO A 89 11.61 8.48 5.22
N ASP A 90 12.54 7.90 4.48
CA ASP A 90 12.68 8.13 3.05
C ASP A 90 11.81 7.21 2.19
N CYS A 91 11.13 6.25 2.80
CA CYS A 91 10.22 5.36 2.08
C CYS A 91 9.02 6.14 1.52
N ILE A 92 8.71 5.90 0.25
CA ILE A 92 7.52 6.49 -0.38
C ILE A 92 6.32 5.61 -0.09
N ILE A 93 5.31 6.16 0.57
CA ILE A 93 4.09 5.44 0.93
C ILE A 93 2.94 5.92 0.05
N VAL A 94 2.31 4.96 -0.64
CA VAL A 94 1.23 5.20 -1.59
C VAL A 94 -0.03 4.50 -1.10
N PHE A 95 -1.14 5.24 -0.98
CA PHE A 95 -2.45 4.69 -0.69
C PHE A 95 -3.31 4.71 -1.95
N GLY A 96 -3.97 3.59 -2.22
CA GLY A 96 -4.96 3.46 -3.30
C GLY A 96 -6.16 2.68 -2.80
N GLY A 97 -7.12 2.39 -3.69
CA GLY A 97 -8.31 1.62 -3.35
C GLY A 97 -9.53 2.48 -3.05
N TRP A 98 -10.58 1.85 -2.54
CA TRP A 98 -11.89 2.49 -2.37
C TRP A 98 -12.01 3.32 -1.10
N GLN A 99 -11.28 2.95 -0.05
CA GLN A 99 -11.37 3.64 1.24
C GLN A 99 -10.38 4.79 1.26
N GLN A 100 -10.67 5.78 0.45
CA GLN A 100 -9.94 7.04 0.48
C GLN A 100 -10.89 8.12 0.93
N PRO A 101 -10.41 9.11 1.67
CA PRO A 101 -11.25 10.21 2.13
C PRO A 101 -11.65 11.08 0.93
N ILE A 102 -12.75 10.72 0.27
CA ILE A 102 -13.25 11.43 -0.91
C ILE A 102 -13.48 12.91 -0.60
N ALA A 103 -13.97 13.19 0.61
CA ALA A 103 -14.24 14.55 1.04
C ALA A 103 -12.97 15.34 1.37
N ASP A 104 -11.88 14.66 1.72
CA ASP A 104 -10.64 15.28 2.21
C ASP A 104 -9.42 14.91 1.37
N ARG A 105 -9.60 14.71 0.08
CA ARG A 105 -8.48 14.51 -0.85
C ARG A 105 -7.55 15.70 -0.91
N SER A 106 -8.00 16.78 -0.33
CA SER A 106 -7.29 18.03 -0.26
C SER A 106 -6.38 18.06 0.96
N GLN A 107 -6.00 19.21 1.31
CA GLN A 107 -4.99 19.59 2.29
C GLN A 107 -5.09 18.90 3.64
N GLY A 108 -6.29 18.67 4.17
CA GLY A 108 -6.45 18.13 5.53
C GLY A 108 -5.97 16.70 5.70
N PHE A 109 -6.08 15.87 4.66
CA PHE A 109 -5.67 14.47 4.77
C PHE A 109 -4.18 14.33 5.03
N PHE A 110 -3.33 14.98 4.24
CA PHE A 110 -1.88 14.87 4.38
C PHE A 110 -1.37 15.51 5.67
N GLU A 111 -2.04 16.54 6.15
CA GLU A 111 -1.69 17.14 7.44
C GLU A 111 -1.96 16.20 8.60
N GLU A 112 -3.06 15.47 8.56
CA GLU A 112 -3.42 14.47 9.57
C GLU A 112 -2.66 13.15 9.40
N HIS A 113 -2.22 12.86 8.17
CA HIS A 113 -1.53 11.61 7.85
C HIS A 113 -0.21 11.90 7.12
N PRO A 114 0.76 12.53 7.81
CA PRO A 114 2.01 12.93 7.17
C PRO A 114 2.87 11.77 6.69
N TYR A 115 2.55 10.56 7.11
CA TYR A 115 3.24 9.35 6.67
C TYR A 115 2.80 8.88 5.27
N VAL A 116 1.74 9.43 4.70
CA VAL A 116 1.29 9.10 3.34
C VAL A 116 1.81 10.16 2.37
N ASP A 117 2.53 9.71 1.34
CA ASP A 117 3.12 10.61 0.35
C ASP A 117 2.23 10.81 -0.87
N ILE A 118 1.56 9.76 -1.31
CA ILE A 118 0.77 9.77 -2.55
C ILE A 118 -0.56 9.06 -2.31
N ILE A 119 -1.64 9.66 -2.81
CA ILE A 119 -2.94 8.99 -2.93
C ILE A 119 -3.24 8.79 -4.40
N VAL A 120 -3.53 7.53 -4.78
CA VAL A 120 -3.99 7.20 -6.12
C VAL A 120 -5.51 7.28 -6.13
N ASP A 121 -6.03 8.15 -6.98
CA ASP A 121 -7.46 8.37 -7.09
C ASP A 121 -8.10 7.29 -7.96
N CYS A 122 -9.09 6.60 -7.41
CA CYS A 122 -9.77 5.51 -8.11
C CYS A 122 -10.83 5.99 -9.10
N PHE A 123 -11.28 7.24 -8.96
CA PHE A 123 -12.31 7.80 -9.81
C PHE A 123 -11.73 8.92 -10.67
N PRO A 124 -11.98 8.88 -11.99
CA PRO A 124 -11.67 10.02 -12.85
C PRO A 124 -12.41 11.27 -12.35
N PRO A 125 -11.78 12.45 -12.38
CA PRO A 125 -12.43 13.68 -11.90
C PRO A 125 -13.76 14.02 -12.58
N ASP A 126 -13.94 13.55 -13.80
CA ASP A 126 -15.13 13.80 -14.61
C ASP A 126 -16.30 12.85 -14.31
N LEU A 127 -16.13 11.89 -13.42
CA LEU A 127 -17.21 11.01 -12.95
C LEU A 127 -17.87 11.48 -11.66
N ILE A 128 -17.49 12.62 -11.15
CA ILE A 128 -18.03 13.18 -9.91
C ILE A 128 -19.02 14.27 -10.23
#